data_ebb3b3e3449c4ecedc7a5cfb365386da
#
_entry.id   ebb3b3e3449c4ecedc7a5cfb365386da
#
_cell.length_a   1.000
_cell.length_b   1.000
_cell.length_c   1.000
_cell.angle_alpha   90.00
_cell.angle_beta   90.00
_cell.angle_gamma   90.00
#
_symmetry.space_group_name_H-M   'P 1'
#
loop_
_entity.id
_entity.type
_entity.pdbx_description
1 polymer ?
#
loop_
_entity_poly.entity_id
_entity_poly.type
_entity_poly.pdbx_seq_one_letter_code
_entity_poly.pdbx_strand_id
1 'polypeptide(L)'
;MSTDKTNPRLAVLIDADNTFNVIPIIDALFEEISKFGDASIRRIYGDWTQHQLSRWKEVLPKHAIQPMQQYANTKGKNATDSALIIDAMDLLYTAPLDGVCIVSSDSDFTRLAIRFRESGKRVYGFGEAKTPESLRAACNQFVFIEILSQDKKTEETPALVQSDKDIIEKTDPVHKQMTSTPELVTLSPVIKKTSQQLAQDTKLVSLIRSAIEALSDDDSFANLSEVKKHIIKNYSAFDSRNYGYAKFSELIQTIGLFELDTKKQHVKDKRKK
;
A
#
# COMPACT_ATOMS: atom_id res chain seq x y z
N MET A 1 4.42 -35.51 -10.64
CA MET A 1 5.44 -34.45 -10.50
C MET A 1 4.84 -33.33 -9.68
N SER A 2 5.27 -33.21 -8.42
CA SER A 2 4.87 -32.12 -7.53
C SER A 2 5.53 -30.85 -8.08
N THR A 3 4.74 -29.91 -8.62
CA THR A 3 5.23 -28.57 -8.93
C THR A 3 5.49 -27.88 -7.60
N ASP A 4 6.73 -27.89 -7.17
CA ASP A 4 7.22 -27.08 -6.09
C ASP A 4 6.86 -25.62 -6.44
N LYS A 5 5.84 -25.06 -5.80
CA LYS A 5 5.47 -23.66 -6.01
C LYS A 5 6.53 -22.82 -5.32
N THR A 6 7.64 -22.58 -6.04
CA THR A 6 8.61 -21.58 -5.59
C THR A 6 7.90 -20.24 -5.40
N ASN A 7 8.13 -19.63 -4.25
CA ASN A 7 7.58 -18.30 -3.96
C ASN A 7 8.07 -17.32 -5.04
N PRO A 8 7.21 -16.47 -5.62
CA PRO A 8 7.62 -15.49 -6.61
C PRO A 8 8.75 -14.60 -6.08
N ARG A 9 9.81 -14.41 -6.88
CA ARG A 9 10.95 -13.56 -6.52
C ARG A 9 10.63 -12.11 -6.86
N LEU A 10 10.74 -11.24 -5.87
CA LEU A 10 10.41 -9.83 -5.99
C LEU A 10 11.62 -8.93 -5.73
N ALA A 11 11.69 -7.81 -6.48
CA ALA A 11 12.51 -6.68 -6.11
C ALA A 11 11.62 -5.64 -5.41
N VAL A 12 12.07 -5.12 -4.28
CA VAL A 12 11.42 -4.01 -3.54
C VAL A 12 12.26 -2.76 -3.74
N LEU A 13 11.68 -1.76 -4.40
CA LEU A 13 12.30 -0.50 -4.77
C LEU A 13 11.56 0.63 -4.04
N ILE A 14 12.27 1.28 -3.13
CA ILE A 14 11.70 2.30 -2.23
C ILE A 14 12.27 3.66 -2.62
N ASP A 15 11.38 4.61 -2.85
CA ASP A 15 11.70 6.01 -3.05
C ASP A 15 11.79 6.70 -1.68
N ALA A 16 13.00 7.00 -1.22
CA ALA A 16 13.24 7.53 0.13
C ALA A 16 12.67 8.93 0.35
N ASP A 17 12.69 9.76 -0.69
CA ASP A 17 12.30 11.17 -0.60
C ASP A 17 10.79 11.35 -0.44
N ASN A 18 10.00 10.38 -0.91
CA ASN A 18 8.54 10.40 -0.90
C ASN A 18 7.90 9.40 0.08
N THR A 19 8.68 8.72 0.96
CA THR A 19 8.16 7.61 1.76
C THR A 19 8.52 7.67 3.25
N PHE A 20 8.69 8.86 3.82
CA PHE A 20 8.95 9.00 5.27
C PHE A 20 7.89 8.37 6.16
N ASN A 21 6.64 8.33 5.69
CA ASN A 21 5.51 7.73 6.39
C ASN A 21 5.58 6.20 6.46
N VAL A 22 6.47 5.58 5.68
CA VAL A 22 6.69 4.13 5.68
C VAL A 22 7.58 3.69 6.84
N ILE A 23 8.47 4.55 7.35
CA ILE A 23 9.41 4.21 8.43
C ILE A 23 8.71 3.57 9.64
N PRO A 24 7.64 4.15 10.23
CA PRO A 24 6.99 3.58 11.40
C PRO A 24 6.21 2.29 11.12
N ILE A 25 5.92 1.99 9.86
CA ILE A 25 5.13 0.82 9.44
C ILE A 25 5.93 -0.18 8.60
N ILE A 26 7.25 -0.07 8.59
CA ILE A 26 8.13 -0.86 7.70
C ILE A 26 7.97 -2.37 7.91
N ASP A 27 7.77 -2.82 9.17
CA ASP A 27 7.51 -4.22 9.49
C ASP A 27 6.23 -4.70 8.79
N ALA A 28 5.13 -3.93 8.94
CA ALA A 28 3.85 -4.24 8.30
C ALA A 28 3.93 -4.17 6.78
N LEU A 29 4.75 -3.27 6.22
CA LEU A 29 5.00 -3.22 4.79
C LEU A 29 5.64 -4.52 4.29
N PHE A 30 6.71 -5.00 4.94
CA PHE A 30 7.37 -6.23 4.52
C PHE A 30 6.51 -7.47 4.79
N GLU A 31 5.70 -7.47 5.84
CA GLU A 31 4.70 -8.51 6.07
C GLU A 31 3.66 -8.54 4.93
N GLU A 32 3.16 -7.38 4.49
CA GLU A 32 2.24 -7.30 3.34
C GLU A 32 2.91 -7.77 2.04
N ILE A 33 4.16 -7.33 1.78
CA ILE A 33 4.94 -7.75 0.61
C ILE A 33 5.12 -9.29 0.59
N SER A 34 5.35 -9.92 1.74
CA SER A 34 5.55 -11.36 1.85
C SER A 34 4.36 -12.17 1.35
N LYS A 35 3.16 -11.60 1.32
CA LYS A 35 1.95 -12.23 0.76
C LYS A 35 1.99 -12.35 -0.76
N PHE A 36 2.85 -11.57 -1.42
CA PHE A 36 3.00 -11.56 -2.89
C PHE A 36 4.19 -12.39 -3.36
N GLY A 37 5.22 -12.57 -2.52
CA GLY A 37 6.41 -13.32 -2.85
C GLY A 37 7.59 -13.05 -1.92
N ASP A 38 8.75 -13.56 -2.30
CA ASP A 38 10.01 -13.35 -1.59
C ASP A 38 10.70 -12.06 -2.07
N ALA A 39 10.89 -11.11 -1.15
CA ALA A 39 11.62 -9.87 -1.40
C ALA A 39 13.14 -10.11 -1.43
N SER A 40 13.64 -10.76 -2.48
CA SER A 40 15.05 -11.15 -2.62
C SER A 40 15.98 -9.97 -2.92
N ILE A 41 15.46 -8.89 -3.46
CA ILE A 41 16.18 -7.62 -3.68
C ILE A 41 15.41 -6.53 -2.95
N ARG A 42 16.11 -5.75 -2.10
CA ARG A 42 15.54 -4.64 -1.34
C ARG A 42 16.44 -3.45 -1.47
N ARG A 43 16.01 -2.43 -2.21
CA ARG A 43 16.77 -1.22 -2.47
C ARG A 43 15.96 0.02 -2.15
N ILE A 44 16.63 1.05 -1.63
CA ILE A 44 16.05 2.34 -1.35
C ILE A 44 16.95 3.43 -1.94
N TYR A 45 16.33 4.37 -2.62
CA TYR A 45 17.00 5.40 -3.40
C TYR A 45 16.82 6.77 -2.76
N GLY A 46 17.91 7.51 -2.60
CA GLY A 46 17.87 8.83 -1.99
C GLY A 46 19.20 9.55 -2.03
N ASP A 47 19.17 10.82 -1.77
CA ASP A 47 20.40 11.59 -1.48
C ASP A 47 20.71 11.50 0.02
N TRP A 48 21.50 10.50 0.41
CA TRP A 48 21.85 10.18 1.80
C TRP A 48 22.70 11.25 2.49
N THR A 49 23.10 12.32 1.79
CA THR A 49 23.69 13.52 2.38
C THR A 49 22.64 14.41 3.04
N GLN A 50 21.36 14.22 2.69
CA GLN A 50 20.25 14.99 3.25
C GLN A 50 19.96 14.52 4.69
N HIS A 51 19.91 15.45 5.63
CA HIS A 51 19.68 15.16 7.04
C HIS A 51 18.33 14.45 7.28
N GLN A 52 17.31 14.77 6.52
CA GLN A 52 15.98 14.18 6.62
C GLN A 52 15.97 12.66 6.42
N LEU A 53 16.88 12.10 5.58
CA LEU A 53 17.00 10.67 5.36
C LEU A 53 17.73 9.95 6.51
N SER A 54 18.28 10.66 7.49
CA SER A 54 18.98 10.05 8.63
C SER A 54 18.12 9.06 9.42
N ARG A 55 16.80 9.26 9.44
CA ARG A 55 15.84 8.37 10.11
C ARG A 55 15.81 6.96 9.52
N TRP A 56 16.16 6.79 8.25
CA TRP A 56 16.26 5.49 7.61
C TRP A 56 17.44 4.65 8.12
N LYS A 57 18.52 5.27 8.63
CA LYS A 57 19.76 4.59 9.05
C LYS A 57 19.54 3.45 10.04
N GLU A 58 18.58 3.61 10.96
CA GLU A 58 18.26 2.59 11.95
C GLU A 58 17.42 1.43 11.38
N VAL A 59 16.68 1.71 10.32
CA VAL A 59 15.72 0.80 9.68
C VAL A 59 16.40 -0.10 8.63
N LEU A 60 17.32 0.48 7.85
CA LEU A 60 17.96 -0.21 6.73
C LEU A 60 18.62 -1.55 7.11
N PRO A 61 19.48 -1.61 8.18
CA PRO A 61 20.12 -2.87 8.55
C PRO A 61 19.13 -3.92 9.06
N LYS A 62 18.08 -3.51 9.80
CA LYS A 62 17.07 -4.41 10.36
C LYS A 62 16.30 -5.18 9.29
N HIS A 63 16.10 -4.55 8.14
CA HIS A 63 15.32 -5.11 7.02
C HIS A 63 16.19 -5.52 5.82
N ALA A 64 17.52 -5.50 5.98
CA ALA A 64 18.47 -5.78 4.90
C ALA A 64 18.18 -4.97 3.62
N ILE A 65 17.88 -3.68 3.80
CA ILE A 65 17.61 -2.76 2.69
C ILE A 65 18.93 -2.10 2.27
N GLN A 66 19.28 -2.21 1.00
CA GLN A 66 20.48 -1.59 0.44
C GLN A 66 20.21 -0.14 0.06
N PRO A 67 20.87 0.85 0.68
CA PRO A 67 20.77 2.23 0.26
C PRO A 67 21.55 2.46 -1.04
N MET A 68 20.88 3.08 -2.00
CA MET A 68 21.45 3.52 -3.27
C MET A 68 21.60 5.04 -3.21
N GLN A 69 22.88 5.51 -3.33
CA GLN A 69 23.18 6.93 -3.28
C GLN A 69 22.99 7.57 -4.64
N GLN A 70 22.24 8.63 -4.71
CA GLN A 70 22.17 9.54 -5.85
C GLN A 70 22.29 10.97 -5.37
N TYR A 71 23.37 11.66 -5.76
CA TYR A 71 23.53 13.08 -5.45
C TYR A 71 22.60 13.93 -6.30
N ALA A 72 21.92 14.84 -5.66
CA ALA A 72 21.13 15.86 -6.35
C ALA A 72 22.06 16.93 -6.93
N ASN A 73 22.40 16.82 -8.21
CA ASN A 73 23.27 17.80 -8.90
C ASN A 73 22.63 19.20 -9.00
N THR A 74 21.30 19.29 -8.87
CA THR A 74 20.53 20.54 -8.91
C THR A 74 19.31 20.39 -8.03
N LYS A 75 19.01 21.34 -7.16
CA LYS A 75 17.82 21.33 -6.31
C LYS A 75 16.54 21.25 -7.16
N GLY A 76 15.63 20.34 -6.79
CA GLY A 76 14.31 20.18 -7.42
C GLY A 76 14.31 19.40 -8.75
N LYS A 77 15.37 18.63 -9.05
CA LYS A 77 15.36 17.69 -10.17
C LYS A 77 15.27 16.25 -9.68
N ASN A 78 14.51 15.41 -10.39
CA ASN A 78 14.20 14.01 -10.09
C ASN A 78 15.42 13.07 -10.32
N ALA A 79 16.58 13.41 -9.72
CA ALA A 79 17.80 12.63 -9.90
C ALA A 79 17.67 11.25 -9.26
N THR A 80 17.04 11.18 -8.08
CA THR A 80 16.78 9.96 -7.34
C THR A 80 15.81 9.05 -8.09
N ASP A 81 14.73 9.62 -8.66
CA ASP A 81 13.73 8.87 -9.46
C ASP A 81 14.39 8.27 -10.70
N SER A 82 15.25 9.06 -11.38
CA SER A 82 16.00 8.57 -12.53
C SER A 82 16.93 7.40 -12.18
N ALA A 83 17.60 7.46 -11.02
CA ALA A 83 18.47 6.38 -10.55
C ALA A 83 17.65 5.11 -10.24
N LEU A 84 16.49 5.26 -9.58
CA LEU A 84 15.58 4.14 -9.33
C LEU A 84 15.12 3.53 -10.66
N ILE A 85 14.68 4.35 -11.62
CA ILE A 85 14.19 3.85 -12.93
C ILE A 85 15.28 3.10 -13.68
N ILE A 86 16.51 3.62 -13.74
CA ILE A 86 17.63 2.97 -14.44
C ILE A 86 17.94 1.62 -13.79
N ASP A 87 18.13 1.59 -12.48
CA ASP A 87 18.43 0.36 -11.75
C ASP A 87 17.29 -0.66 -11.84
N ALA A 88 16.05 -0.21 -11.79
CA ALA A 88 14.89 -1.07 -11.99
C ALA A 88 14.90 -1.72 -13.39
N MET A 89 15.27 -0.97 -14.43
CA MET A 89 15.39 -1.49 -15.80
C MET A 89 16.53 -2.49 -15.90
N ASP A 90 17.68 -2.25 -15.25
CA ASP A 90 18.77 -3.21 -15.20
C ASP A 90 18.32 -4.51 -14.50
N LEU A 91 17.62 -4.41 -13.37
CA LEU A 91 17.05 -5.56 -12.66
C LEU A 91 16.03 -6.33 -13.50
N LEU A 92 15.21 -5.63 -14.28
CA LEU A 92 14.23 -6.27 -15.18
C LEU A 92 14.88 -7.25 -16.16
N TYR A 93 16.06 -6.91 -16.65
CA TYR A 93 16.75 -7.69 -17.69
C TYR A 93 17.83 -8.64 -17.16
N THR A 94 18.41 -8.34 -15.99
CA THR A 94 19.56 -9.10 -15.47
C THR A 94 19.17 -10.04 -14.32
N ALA A 95 18.10 -9.74 -13.57
CA ALA A 95 17.72 -10.52 -12.42
C ALA A 95 16.53 -11.46 -12.73
N PRO A 96 16.53 -12.70 -12.21
CA PRO A 96 15.43 -13.65 -12.40
C PRO A 96 14.25 -13.30 -11.48
N LEU A 97 13.58 -12.18 -11.74
CA LEU A 97 12.44 -11.68 -10.98
C LEU A 97 11.13 -12.14 -11.61
N ASP A 98 10.13 -12.41 -10.76
CA ASP A 98 8.73 -12.63 -11.15
C ASP A 98 7.91 -11.33 -11.05
N GLY A 99 8.40 -10.36 -10.26
CA GLY A 99 7.73 -9.08 -10.09
C GLY A 99 8.56 -8.04 -9.36
N VAL A 100 7.96 -6.86 -9.23
CA VAL A 100 8.52 -5.70 -8.53
C VAL A 100 7.50 -5.09 -7.60
N CYS A 101 7.95 -4.64 -6.42
CA CYS A 101 7.22 -3.78 -5.50
C CYS A 101 7.78 -2.36 -5.63
N ILE A 102 6.96 -1.41 -6.01
CA ILE A 102 7.31 0.02 -6.08
C ILE A 102 6.68 0.68 -4.87
N VAL A 103 7.51 1.25 -4.00
CA VAL A 103 7.08 1.95 -2.79
C VAL A 103 7.27 3.45 -3.02
N SER A 104 6.26 4.09 -3.56
CA SER A 104 6.18 5.52 -3.83
C SER A 104 4.76 5.96 -4.17
N SER A 105 4.47 7.25 -3.98
CA SER A 105 3.23 7.89 -4.42
C SER A 105 3.42 8.76 -5.67
N ASP A 106 4.61 8.74 -6.28
CA ASP A 106 4.93 9.58 -7.42
C ASP A 106 4.44 8.96 -8.73
N SER A 107 3.73 9.77 -9.53
CA SER A 107 3.24 9.39 -10.86
C SER A 107 4.34 9.15 -11.89
N ASP A 108 5.55 9.64 -11.66
CA ASP A 108 6.68 9.50 -12.60
C ASP A 108 7.08 8.03 -12.77
N PHE A 109 6.79 7.18 -11.78
CA PHE A 109 6.97 5.73 -11.87
C PHE A 109 5.90 4.99 -12.67
N THR A 110 4.86 5.68 -13.18
CA THR A 110 3.79 5.06 -13.99
C THR A 110 4.34 4.32 -15.20
N ARG A 111 5.28 4.92 -15.95
CA ARG A 111 5.89 4.30 -17.15
C ARG A 111 6.75 3.09 -16.80
N LEU A 112 7.44 3.13 -15.65
CA LEU A 112 8.20 2.01 -15.14
C LEU A 112 7.28 0.82 -14.82
N ALA A 113 6.18 1.05 -14.11
CA ALA A 113 5.19 0.03 -13.79
C ALA A 113 4.60 -0.62 -15.05
N ILE A 114 4.24 0.19 -16.06
CA ILE A 114 3.75 -0.31 -17.36
C ILE A 114 4.83 -1.18 -18.02
N ARG A 115 6.08 -0.74 -18.04
CA ARG A 115 7.19 -1.47 -18.68
C ARG A 115 7.43 -2.86 -18.07
N PHE A 116 7.37 -2.97 -16.74
CA PHE A 116 7.46 -4.26 -16.06
C PHE A 116 6.31 -5.19 -16.46
N ARG A 117 5.07 -4.68 -16.52
CA ARG A 117 3.89 -5.45 -16.94
C ARG A 117 3.99 -5.90 -18.40
N GLU A 118 4.43 -5.04 -19.31
CA GLU A 118 4.69 -5.37 -20.72
C GLU A 118 5.71 -6.51 -20.86
N SER A 119 6.66 -6.58 -19.93
CA SER A 119 7.67 -7.65 -19.88
C SER A 119 7.18 -8.92 -19.13
N GLY A 120 5.86 -9.02 -18.85
CA GLY A 120 5.26 -10.18 -18.19
C GLY A 120 5.50 -10.27 -16.69
N LYS A 121 6.07 -9.23 -16.06
CA LYS A 121 6.32 -9.19 -14.62
C LYS A 121 5.13 -8.66 -13.86
N ARG A 122 4.96 -9.10 -12.60
CA ARG A 122 3.96 -8.54 -11.69
C ARG A 122 4.45 -7.25 -11.08
N VAL A 123 3.55 -6.26 -10.96
CA VAL A 123 3.83 -4.98 -10.33
C VAL A 123 2.89 -4.77 -9.16
N TYR A 124 3.47 -4.57 -7.98
CA TYR A 124 2.78 -4.27 -6.74
C TYR A 124 3.17 -2.87 -6.31
N GLY A 125 2.19 -1.96 -6.24
CA GLY A 125 2.41 -0.59 -5.78
C GLY A 125 2.08 -0.44 -4.31
N PHE A 126 2.86 0.35 -3.60
CA PHE A 126 2.61 0.74 -2.21
C PHE A 126 2.77 2.25 -2.10
N GLY A 127 1.72 2.94 -1.71
CA GLY A 127 1.74 4.40 -1.61
C GLY A 127 0.54 4.93 -0.84
N GLU A 128 0.50 6.23 -0.66
CA GLU A 128 -0.56 6.91 0.07
C GLU A 128 -1.88 6.94 -0.72
N ALA A 129 -2.99 7.19 -0.03
CA ALA A 129 -4.32 7.31 -0.63
C ALA A 129 -4.40 8.44 -1.69
N LYS A 130 -3.53 9.46 -1.58
CA LYS A 130 -3.40 10.56 -2.55
C LYS A 130 -2.69 10.18 -3.86
N THR A 131 -2.09 8.98 -3.95
CA THR A 131 -1.37 8.52 -5.15
C THR A 131 -2.24 8.64 -6.40
N PRO A 132 -1.74 9.24 -7.49
CA PRO A 132 -2.49 9.43 -8.73
C PRO A 132 -3.01 8.10 -9.30
N GLU A 133 -4.19 8.17 -9.93
CA GLU A 133 -4.84 6.99 -10.52
C GLU A 133 -3.99 6.32 -11.60
N SER A 134 -3.18 7.10 -12.33
CA SER A 134 -2.26 6.60 -13.36
C SER A 134 -1.30 5.54 -12.82
N LEU A 135 -0.62 5.83 -11.70
CA LEU A 135 0.30 4.87 -11.08
C LEU A 135 -0.46 3.66 -10.51
N ARG A 136 -1.60 3.90 -9.82
CA ARG A 136 -2.41 2.83 -9.26
C ARG A 136 -2.89 1.86 -10.34
N ALA A 137 -3.42 2.37 -11.45
CA ALA A 137 -3.91 1.56 -12.58
C ALA A 137 -2.78 0.84 -13.33
N ALA A 138 -1.56 1.37 -13.30
CA ALA A 138 -0.38 0.73 -13.88
C ALA A 138 0.05 -0.52 -13.11
N CYS A 139 -0.32 -0.66 -11.83
CA CYS A 139 0.01 -1.83 -11.01
C CYS A 139 -0.98 -2.98 -11.21
N ASN A 140 -0.54 -4.23 -10.99
CA ASN A 140 -1.42 -5.38 -10.89
C ASN A 140 -2.24 -5.34 -9.60
N GLN A 141 -1.62 -4.83 -8.52
CA GLN A 141 -2.28 -4.54 -7.26
C GLN A 141 -1.61 -3.32 -6.62
N PHE A 142 -2.40 -2.44 -6.02
CA PHE A 142 -1.94 -1.26 -5.30
C PHE A 142 -2.47 -1.28 -3.87
N VAL A 143 -1.57 -1.15 -2.90
CA VAL A 143 -1.88 -1.17 -1.47
C VAL A 143 -1.65 0.21 -0.88
N PHE A 144 -2.69 0.79 -0.27
CA PHE A 144 -2.54 2.04 0.45
C PHE A 144 -1.83 1.81 1.79
N ILE A 145 -0.76 2.55 2.03
CA ILE A 145 0.06 2.39 3.25
C ILE A 145 -0.71 2.73 4.53
N GLU A 146 -1.77 3.50 4.46
CA GLU A 146 -2.65 3.83 5.59
C GLU A 146 -3.31 2.59 6.20
N ILE A 147 -3.60 1.56 5.40
CA ILE A 147 -4.20 0.32 5.92
C ILE A 147 -3.19 -0.52 6.73
N LEU A 148 -1.89 -0.36 6.47
CA LEU A 148 -0.83 -1.08 7.17
C LEU A 148 -0.58 -0.53 8.58
N SER A 149 -0.97 0.72 8.83
CA SER A 149 -0.84 1.34 10.16
C SER A 149 -1.85 0.85 11.19
N GLN A 150 -2.91 0.15 10.76
CA GLN A 150 -4.01 -0.30 11.61
C GLN A 150 -3.75 -1.65 12.28
N ASP A 151 -2.97 -2.51 11.66
CA ASP A 151 -2.74 -3.86 12.17
C ASP A 151 -1.99 -3.87 13.53
N LYS A 152 -1.26 -2.78 13.87
CA LYS A 152 -0.57 -2.62 15.16
C LYS A 152 -1.47 -2.17 16.34
N LYS A 153 -2.70 -1.67 16.09
CA LYS A 153 -3.57 -1.14 17.17
C LYS A 153 -4.48 -2.18 17.82
N THR A 154 -4.50 -3.41 17.34
CA THR A 154 -5.39 -4.45 17.88
C THR A 154 -4.82 -5.20 19.08
N GLU A 155 -3.55 -4.98 19.46
CA GLU A 155 -2.88 -5.69 20.56
C GLU A 155 -2.54 -4.81 21.80
N GLU A 156 -2.79 -3.51 21.77
CA GLU A 156 -2.56 -2.66 22.95
C GLU A 156 -3.87 -2.24 23.62
N THR A 157 -4.16 -2.86 24.75
CA THR A 157 -5.14 -2.42 25.77
C THR A 157 -4.77 -1.02 26.26
N PRO A 158 -5.72 -0.08 26.44
CA PRO A 158 -5.37 1.27 26.88
C PRO A 158 -4.92 1.28 28.33
N ALA A 159 -3.63 1.52 28.56
CA ALA A 159 -3.14 1.92 29.87
C ALA A 159 -3.54 3.39 30.13
N LEU A 160 -4.29 3.59 31.18
CA LEU A 160 -4.68 4.88 31.75
C LEU A 160 -3.46 5.76 32.02
N VAL A 161 -3.35 6.88 31.32
CA VAL A 161 -2.45 7.96 31.70
C VAL A 161 -3.25 8.96 32.53
N GLN A 162 -2.97 8.97 33.82
CA GLN A 162 -3.39 10.02 34.72
C GLN A 162 -2.65 11.31 34.41
N SER A 163 -3.42 12.38 34.41
CA SER A 163 -2.96 13.75 34.32
C SER A 163 -2.23 14.18 35.59
N ASP A 164 -1.03 14.74 35.46
CA ASP A 164 -0.51 15.68 36.44
C ASP A 164 -0.33 17.04 35.78
N LYS A 165 -1.04 17.99 36.36
CA LYS A 165 -0.91 19.42 36.14
C LYS A 165 0.13 19.99 37.10
N ASP A 166 0.64 21.13 36.71
CA ASP A 166 1.38 22.14 37.44
C ASP A 166 2.92 21.97 37.49
N ILE A 167 3.59 22.87 36.79
CA ILE A 167 4.43 23.92 37.41
C ILE A 167 4.82 24.94 36.31
N ILE A 168 4.46 26.19 36.59
CA ILE A 168 4.85 27.39 35.86
C ILE A 168 6.21 27.84 36.41
N GLU A 169 7.19 28.11 35.57
CA GLU A 169 8.19 29.14 35.88
C GLU A 169 8.74 29.82 34.61
N LYS A 170 8.81 31.13 34.72
CA LYS A 170 9.19 32.12 33.70
C LYS A 170 10.71 32.20 33.56
N THR A 171 11.23 32.35 32.34
CA THR A 171 12.37 33.24 32.05
C THR A 171 12.43 33.58 30.55
N ASP A 172 12.94 34.73 30.26
CA ASP A 172 12.88 35.64 29.12
C ASP A 172 13.62 35.18 27.83
N PRO A 173 13.48 35.95 26.71
CA PRO A 173 13.61 35.46 25.33
C PRO A 173 14.97 35.80 24.69
N VAL A 174 15.63 34.82 24.08
CA VAL A 174 16.71 35.10 23.12
C VAL A 174 16.77 34.02 22.03
N HIS A 175 16.80 34.51 20.78
CA HIS A 175 17.15 33.81 19.53
C HIS A 175 16.17 32.82 18.94
N LYS A 176 15.32 33.33 18.05
CA LYS A 176 14.59 32.62 17.01
C LYS A 176 15.55 32.11 15.94
N GLN A 177 16.04 30.90 16.05
CA GLN A 177 16.47 30.13 14.89
C GLN A 177 15.33 29.17 14.53
N MET A 178 14.77 29.40 13.35
CA MET A 178 13.77 28.51 12.73
C MET A 178 14.45 27.19 12.35
N THR A 179 14.42 26.23 13.26
CA THR A 179 14.58 24.82 12.92
C THR A 179 13.18 24.26 12.72
N SER A 180 12.72 24.24 11.47
CA SER A 180 11.54 23.47 11.09
C SER A 180 11.89 22.00 11.19
N THR A 181 11.62 21.40 12.33
CA THR A 181 11.53 19.94 12.48
C THR A 181 10.36 19.51 11.60
N PRO A 182 10.54 18.59 10.63
CA PRO A 182 9.38 18.06 9.90
C PRO A 182 8.47 17.36 10.91
N GLU A 183 7.24 17.84 11.06
CA GLU A 183 6.21 17.16 11.81
C GLU A 183 6.09 15.73 11.32
N LEU A 184 6.03 14.77 12.25
CA LEU A 184 5.62 13.41 11.94
C LEU A 184 4.20 13.49 11.33
N VAL A 185 4.11 13.35 10.03
CA VAL A 185 2.83 13.18 9.36
C VAL A 185 2.31 11.81 9.80
N THR A 186 1.45 11.80 10.79
CA THR A 186 0.75 10.59 11.22
C THR A 186 -0.23 10.21 10.12
N LEU A 187 -0.08 8.99 9.58
CA LEU A 187 -1.04 8.42 8.63
C LEU A 187 -2.43 8.46 9.27
N SER A 188 -3.38 9.09 8.59
CA SER A 188 -4.77 9.17 9.07
C SER A 188 -5.36 7.77 9.13
N PRO A 189 -5.97 7.36 10.26
CA PRO A 189 -6.55 6.03 10.38
C PRO A 189 -7.74 5.88 9.42
N VAL A 190 -7.83 4.73 8.75
CA VAL A 190 -9.00 4.40 7.93
C VAL A 190 -10.21 4.22 8.85
N ILE A 191 -11.21 5.07 8.69
CA ILE A 191 -12.44 5.00 9.48
C ILE A 191 -13.36 3.93 8.88
N LYS A 192 -13.90 3.04 9.73
CA LYS A 192 -14.85 2.01 9.33
C LYS A 192 -16.14 2.67 8.81
N LYS A 193 -16.46 2.48 7.53
CA LYS A 193 -17.67 3.02 6.91
C LYS A 193 -18.91 2.28 7.37
N THR A 194 -19.99 3.02 7.62
CA THR A 194 -21.28 2.44 7.99
C THR A 194 -21.98 1.79 6.78
N SER A 195 -22.99 0.94 7.06
CA SER A 195 -23.81 0.30 6.02
C SER A 195 -24.42 1.32 5.05
N GLN A 196 -24.93 2.43 5.57
CA GLN A 196 -25.51 3.48 4.74
C GLN A 196 -24.49 4.16 3.83
N GLN A 197 -23.30 4.47 4.35
CA GLN A 197 -22.21 5.06 3.55
C GLN A 197 -21.74 4.11 2.45
N LEU A 198 -21.65 2.81 2.76
CA LEU A 198 -21.23 1.79 1.79
C LEU A 198 -22.29 1.59 0.69
N ALA A 199 -23.58 1.54 1.06
CA ALA A 199 -24.68 1.39 0.10
C ALA A 199 -24.82 2.60 -0.84
N GLN A 200 -24.41 3.79 -0.39
CA GLN A 200 -24.39 5.02 -1.18
C GLN A 200 -23.12 5.19 -2.02
N ASP A 201 -22.08 4.40 -1.75
CA ASP A 201 -20.84 4.42 -2.56
C ASP A 201 -21.11 3.75 -3.92
N THR A 202 -21.61 4.54 -4.86
CA THR A 202 -22.05 4.06 -6.19
C THR A 202 -20.92 3.36 -6.96
N LYS A 203 -19.68 3.83 -6.80
CA LYS A 203 -18.50 3.21 -7.43
C LYS A 203 -18.25 1.81 -6.87
N LEU A 204 -18.22 1.67 -5.56
CA LEU A 204 -18.05 0.38 -4.87
C LEU A 204 -19.16 -0.60 -5.26
N VAL A 205 -20.42 -0.17 -5.14
CA VAL A 205 -21.59 -1.01 -5.45
C VAL A 205 -21.60 -1.44 -6.90
N SER A 206 -21.28 -0.53 -7.85
CA SER A 206 -21.19 -0.84 -9.27
C SER A 206 -20.09 -1.85 -9.58
N LEU A 207 -18.90 -1.69 -8.99
CA LEU A 207 -17.79 -2.64 -9.15
C LEU A 207 -18.17 -4.05 -8.71
N ILE A 208 -18.82 -4.18 -7.54
CA ILE A 208 -19.23 -5.48 -7.01
C ILE A 208 -20.31 -6.08 -7.91
N ARG A 209 -21.29 -5.31 -8.34
CA ARG A 209 -22.37 -5.77 -9.23
C ARG A 209 -21.85 -6.30 -10.55
N SER A 210 -21.01 -5.51 -11.22
CA SER A 210 -20.40 -5.90 -12.51
C SER A 210 -19.57 -7.18 -12.36
N ALA A 211 -18.86 -7.35 -11.24
CA ALA A 211 -18.07 -8.56 -10.99
C ALA A 211 -18.96 -9.79 -10.72
N ILE A 212 -20.06 -9.63 -9.95
CA ILE A 212 -21.03 -10.69 -9.73
C ILE A 212 -21.68 -11.08 -11.05
N GLU A 213 -22.11 -10.10 -11.86
CA GLU A 213 -22.75 -10.33 -13.15
C GLU A 213 -21.86 -11.09 -14.13
N ALA A 214 -20.57 -10.78 -14.15
CA ALA A 214 -19.59 -11.40 -15.03
C ALA A 214 -19.25 -12.85 -14.62
N LEU A 215 -19.52 -13.24 -13.36
CA LEU A 215 -19.08 -14.52 -12.78
C LEU A 215 -20.23 -15.36 -12.21
N SER A 216 -21.49 -14.88 -12.29
CA SER A 216 -22.64 -15.64 -11.79
C SER A 216 -22.95 -16.83 -12.67
N ASP A 217 -23.33 -17.92 -12.01
CA ASP A 217 -23.90 -19.14 -12.59
C ASP A 217 -25.41 -19.00 -12.90
N ASP A 218 -26.02 -20.11 -13.32
CA ASP A 218 -27.46 -20.18 -13.65
C ASP A 218 -28.35 -19.82 -12.44
N ASP A 219 -27.88 -20.06 -11.21
CA ASP A 219 -28.58 -19.72 -9.96
C ASP A 219 -28.31 -18.29 -9.50
N SER A 220 -27.66 -17.48 -10.34
CA SER A 220 -27.27 -16.07 -10.06
C SER A 220 -26.27 -15.90 -8.90
N PHE A 221 -25.61 -16.98 -8.45
CA PHE A 221 -24.54 -16.94 -7.49
C PHE A 221 -23.17 -16.87 -8.17
N ALA A 222 -22.23 -16.14 -7.56
CA ALA A 222 -20.83 -16.07 -7.98
C ALA A 222 -19.91 -16.43 -6.81
N ASN A 223 -18.80 -17.13 -7.09
CA ASN A 223 -17.81 -17.42 -6.05
C ASN A 223 -17.18 -16.14 -5.52
N LEU A 224 -17.24 -15.92 -4.21
CA LEU A 224 -16.82 -14.68 -3.55
C LEU A 224 -15.34 -14.37 -3.76
N SER A 225 -14.48 -15.39 -3.79
CA SER A 225 -13.04 -15.22 -4.03
C SER A 225 -12.75 -14.81 -5.46
N GLU A 226 -13.47 -15.37 -6.43
CA GLU A 226 -13.32 -15.01 -7.84
C GLU A 226 -13.88 -13.60 -8.10
N VAL A 227 -14.97 -13.21 -7.44
CA VAL A 227 -15.50 -11.84 -7.49
C VAL A 227 -14.44 -10.86 -6.98
N LYS A 228 -13.80 -11.14 -5.84
CA LYS A 228 -12.70 -10.28 -5.33
C LYS A 228 -11.54 -10.19 -6.32
N LYS A 229 -11.10 -11.31 -6.89
CA LYS A 229 -10.02 -11.33 -7.88
C LYS A 229 -10.39 -10.53 -9.14
N HIS A 230 -11.61 -10.66 -9.61
CA HIS A 230 -12.12 -9.92 -10.77
C HIS A 230 -12.12 -8.42 -10.51
N ILE A 231 -12.56 -7.99 -9.32
CA ILE A 231 -12.53 -6.58 -8.92
C ILE A 231 -11.09 -6.06 -8.90
N ILE A 232 -10.14 -6.76 -8.26
CA ILE A 232 -8.73 -6.36 -8.20
C ILE A 232 -8.12 -6.27 -9.60
N LYS A 233 -8.46 -7.21 -10.50
CA LYS A 233 -7.96 -7.21 -11.89
C LYS A 233 -8.37 -5.94 -12.66
N ASN A 234 -9.58 -5.42 -12.41
CA ASN A 234 -10.11 -4.24 -13.08
C ASN A 234 -9.88 -2.94 -12.29
N TYR A 235 -9.68 -3.04 -10.99
CA TYR A 235 -9.43 -1.92 -10.09
C TYR A 235 -8.37 -2.32 -9.05
N SER A 236 -7.11 -2.13 -9.41
CA SER A 236 -5.92 -2.62 -8.69
C SER A 236 -5.81 -2.12 -7.24
N ALA A 237 -6.36 -0.95 -6.93
CA ALA A 237 -6.37 -0.35 -5.60
C ALA A 237 -7.53 -0.83 -4.69
N PHE A 238 -8.31 -1.82 -5.14
CA PHE A 238 -9.39 -2.37 -4.32
C PHE A 238 -8.86 -3.21 -3.17
N ASP A 239 -9.18 -2.79 -1.94
CA ASP A 239 -9.01 -3.59 -0.72
C ASP A 239 -10.17 -3.32 0.23
N SER A 240 -10.73 -4.37 0.87
CA SER A 240 -11.80 -4.22 1.87
C SER A 240 -11.36 -3.41 3.08
N ARG A 241 -10.05 -3.44 3.40
CA ARG A 241 -9.45 -2.66 4.49
C ARG A 241 -9.53 -1.15 4.24
N ASN A 242 -9.57 -0.68 2.99
CA ASN A 242 -9.81 0.73 2.65
C ASN A 242 -11.17 1.26 3.13
N TYR A 243 -12.09 0.35 3.43
CA TYR A 243 -13.42 0.65 3.95
C TYR A 243 -13.56 0.32 5.45
N GLY A 244 -12.45 -0.13 6.09
CA GLY A 244 -12.40 -0.51 7.51
C GLY A 244 -12.87 -1.94 7.79
N TYR A 245 -12.82 -2.85 6.80
CA TYR A 245 -13.21 -4.25 6.94
C TYR A 245 -12.07 -5.20 6.63
N ALA A 246 -11.68 -6.03 7.58
CA ALA A 246 -10.59 -6.98 7.42
C ALA A 246 -10.89 -8.04 6.33
N LYS A 247 -12.16 -8.46 6.22
CA LYS A 247 -12.59 -9.50 5.26
C LYS A 247 -13.55 -8.93 4.22
N PHE A 248 -13.39 -9.37 2.97
CA PHE A 248 -14.30 -8.99 1.88
C PHE A 248 -15.74 -9.48 2.14
N SER A 249 -15.92 -10.66 2.73
CA SER A 249 -17.23 -11.16 3.12
C SER A 249 -17.97 -10.25 4.14
N GLU A 250 -17.23 -9.66 5.08
CA GLU A 250 -17.81 -8.73 6.05
C GLU A 250 -18.22 -7.41 5.38
N LEU A 251 -17.41 -6.89 4.45
CA LEU A 251 -17.75 -5.73 3.65
C LEU A 251 -19.04 -5.97 2.87
N ILE A 252 -19.14 -7.08 2.13
CA ILE A 252 -20.34 -7.47 1.36
C ILE A 252 -21.57 -7.56 2.27
N GLN A 253 -21.44 -8.22 3.41
CA GLN A 253 -22.55 -8.37 4.38
C GLN A 253 -23.02 -7.03 4.91
N THR A 254 -22.08 -6.11 5.21
CA THR A 254 -22.41 -4.80 5.75
C THR A 254 -23.07 -3.88 4.72
N ILE A 255 -22.70 -3.96 3.45
CA ILE A 255 -23.36 -3.21 2.36
C ILE A 255 -24.86 -3.51 2.34
N GLY A 256 -25.28 -4.76 2.62
CA GLY A 256 -26.68 -5.15 2.74
C GLY A 256 -27.43 -5.34 1.40
N LEU A 257 -26.85 -4.92 0.28
CA LEU A 257 -27.44 -5.05 -1.07
C LEU A 257 -27.21 -6.41 -1.73
N PHE A 258 -26.35 -7.23 -1.13
CA PHE A 258 -25.96 -8.54 -1.61
C PHE A 258 -26.33 -9.63 -0.61
N GLU A 259 -26.53 -10.83 -1.09
CA GLU A 259 -26.81 -12.01 -0.28
C GLU A 259 -25.60 -12.94 -0.33
N LEU A 260 -25.17 -13.44 0.83
CA LEU A 260 -24.13 -14.46 0.93
C LEU A 260 -24.80 -15.81 1.25
N ASP A 261 -24.26 -16.89 0.71
CA ASP A 261 -24.64 -18.24 1.11
C ASP A 261 -24.26 -18.52 2.58
N THR A 262 -24.78 -19.61 3.14
CA THR A 262 -24.55 -19.99 4.55
C THR A 262 -23.08 -20.20 4.88
N LYS A 263 -22.25 -20.61 3.91
CA LYS A 263 -20.81 -20.81 4.05
C LYS A 263 -20.00 -19.55 3.74
N LYS A 264 -20.65 -18.45 3.33
CA LYS A 264 -20.02 -17.18 2.89
C LYS A 264 -19.00 -17.38 1.76
N GLN A 265 -19.25 -18.36 0.89
CA GLN A 265 -18.40 -18.68 -0.26
C GLN A 265 -18.96 -18.15 -1.57
N HIS A 266 -20.28 -17.91 -1.64
CA HIS A 266 -20.95 -17.40 -2.82
C HIS A 266 -21.75 -16.16 -2.49
N VAL A 267 -21.92 -15.30 -3.49
CA VAL A 267 -22.62 -14.01 -3.38
C VAL A 267 -23.54 -13.81 -4.57
N LYS A 268 -24.72 -13.24 -4.33
CA LYS A 268 -25.62 -12.75 -5.40
C LYS A 268 -26.14 -11.35 -5.11
N ASP A 269 -26.55 -10.61 -6.15
CA ASP A 269 -27.25 -9.33 -6.03
C ASP A 269 -28.73 -9.60 -5.66
N LYS A 270 -29.21 -9.03 -4.54
CA LYS A 270 -30.60 -9.19 -4.08
C LYS A 270 -31.66 -8.69 -5.06
N ARG A 271 -31.28 -7.92 -6.10
CA ARG A 271 -32.18 -7.47 -7.15
C ARG A 271 -32.45 -8.55 -8.20
N LYS A 272 -31.54 -9.52 -8.36
CA LYS A 272 -31.75 -10.67 -9.23
C LYS A 272 -32.49 -11.75 -8.42
N LYS A 273 -33.75 -11.98 -8.78
CA LYS A 273 -34.58 -13.07 -8.20
C LYS A 273 -34.22 -14.39 -8.86
#